data_df4c258aeaef6a4f04aa2ab6b1631d01
#
_entry.id   df4c258aeaef6a4f04aa2ab6b1631d01
#
_cell.length_a   1.000
_cell.length_b   1.000
_cell.length_c   1.000
_cell.angle_alpha   90.00
_cell.angle_beta   90.00
_cell.angle_gamma   90.00
#
_symmetry.space_group_name_H-M   'P 1'
#
loop_
_entity.id
_entity.type
_entity.pdbx_description
1 polymer ?
#
loop_
_entity_poly.entity_id
_entity_poly.type
_entity_poly.pdbx_seq_one_letter_code
_entity_poly.pdbx_strand_id
1 'polypeptide(L)'
;AVLENNGMIYQYVGDEVVVTWPYRRKNVHKSINAVIESRKAIQRRSDYFRREYSIVPEFRVGLHAGDVTIGEVGVIKKDLAISGEAMNIAARIRSACNELNQKFVVSKEYFDTGILKSWQGEDLGEVSLKGVDESMQLYALRI
;
A
#
# COMPACT_ATOMS: atom_id res chain seq x y z
N ALA A 1 0.45 -12.70 5.94
CA ALA A 1 1.21 -11.45 6.17
C ALA A 1 0.31 -10.31 6.63
N VAL A 2 -0.72 -9.93 5.85
CA VAL A 2 -1.58 -8.77 6.18
C VAL A 2 -2.28 -8.95 7.52
N LEU A 3 -3.04 -10.03 7.70
CA LEU A 3 -3.82 -10.28 8.92
C LEU A 3 -2.91 -10.50 10.14
N GLU A 4 -1.79 -11.16 9.97
CA GLU A 4 -0.79 -11.37 11.03
C GLU A 4 -0.17 -10.04 11.51
N ASN A 5 -0.17 -9.05 10.65
CA ASN A 5 0.29 -7.70 10.96
C ASN A 5 -0.86 -6.74 11.30
N ASN A 6 -2.01 -7.25 11.72
CA ASN A 6 -3.19 -6.49 12.13
C ASN A 6 -3.76 -5.57 11.03
N GLY A 7 -3.51 -5.89 9.77
CA GLY A 7 -4.16 -5.23 8.64
C GLY A 7 -5.57 -5.74 8.45
N MET A 8 -6.46 -4.85 8.05
CA MET A 8 -7.82 -5.19 7.66
C MET A 8 -7.92 -5.17 6.14
N ILE A 9 -8.25 -6.32 5.55
CA ILE A 9 -8.54 -6.37 4.12
C ILE A 9 -9.91 -5.75 3.92
N TYR A 10 -9.93 -4.62 3.23
CA TYR A 10 -11.17 -3.91 2.95
C TYR A 10 -11.85 -4.46 1.69
N GLN A 11 -11.08 -4.65 0.63
CA GLN A 11 -11.66 -4.97 -0.67
C GLN A 11 -10.61 -5.58 -1.60
N TYR A 12 -11.09 -6.48 -2.46
CA TYR A 12 -10.35 -6.93 -3.64
C TYR A 12 -10.90 -6.24 -4.88
N VAL A 13 -10.04 -5.69 -5.71
CA VAL A 13 -10.38 -5.03 -6.96
C VAL A 13 -9.53 -5.66 -8.07
N GLY A 14 -10.10 -6.63 -8.78
CA GLY A 14 -9.32 -7.42 -9.74
C GLY A 14 -8.18 -8.17 -9.06
N ASP A 15 -6.95 -7.88 -9.45
CA ASP A 15 -5.71 -8.43 -8.86
C ASP A 15 -5.13 -7.55 -7.75
N GLU A 16 -5.83 -6.50 -7.36
CA GLU A 16 -5.43 -5.60 -6.28
C GLU A 16 -6.14 -5.95 -4.97
N VAL A 17 -5.47 -5.71 -3.87
CA VAL A 17 -6.07 -5.76 -2.55
C VAL A 17 -5.88 -4.41 -1.85
N VAL A 18 -6.97 -3.89 -1.30
CA VAL A 18 -6.97 -2.68 -0.49
C VAL A 18 -6.96 -3.08 0.97
N VAL A 19 -5.97 -2.59 1.70
CA VAL A 19 -5.75 -2.93 3.10
C VAL A 19 -5.65 -1.65 3.92
N THR A 20 -6.21 -1.66 5.11
CA THR A 20 -6.17 -0.53 6.02
C THR A 20 -5.60 -0.93 7.37
N TRP A 21 -4.95 0.01 8.02
CA TRP A 21 -4.50 -0.06 9.40
C TRP A 21 -4.98 1.19 10.13
N PRO A 22 -5.60 1.05 11.33
CA PRO A 22 -5.88 2.23 12.15
C PRO A 22 -4.61 3.02 12.43
N TYR A 23 -4.66 4.35 12.31
CA TYR A 23 -3.48 5.21 12.45
C TYR A 23 -2.97 5.22 13.89
N ARG A 24 -1.96 4.39 14.14
CA ARG A 24 -1.17 4.32 15.37
C ARG A 24 0.24 3.94 15.01
N ARG A 25 1.23 4.46 15.72
CA ARG A 25 2.65 4.21 15.44
C ARG A 25 2.99 2.73 15.24
N LYS A 26 2.52 1.86 16.13
CA LYS A 26 2.77 0.41 16.00
C LYS A 26 2.14 -0.20 14.74
N ASN A 27 1.01 0.33 14.28
CA ASN A 27 0.34 -0.17 13.09
C ASN A 27 1.03 0.29 11.81
N VAL A 28 1.63 1.48 11.80
CA VAL A 28 2.47 1.92 10.67
C VAL A 28 3.65 0.96 10.50
N HIS A 29 4.29 0.59 11.60
CA HIS A 29 5.36 -0.41 11.57
C HIS A 29 4.86 -1.77 11.02
N LYS A 30 3.68 -2.20 11.43
CA LYS A 30 3.07 -3.45 10.95
C LYS A 30 2.70 -3.41 9.47
N SER A 31 2.32 -2.26 8.93
CA SER A 31 2.05 -2.14 7.50
C SER A 31 3.30 -2.37 6.65
N ILE A 32 4.45 -1.86 7.07
CA ILE A 32 5.74 -2.14 6.43
C ILE A 32 6.11 -3.63 6.57
N ASN A 33 5.93 -4.20 7.75
CA ASN A 33 6.20 -5.63 7.96
C ASN A 33 5.35 -6.51 7.04
N ALA A 34 4.07 -6.17 6.86
CA ALA A 34 3.19 -6.90 5.94
C ALA A 34 3.73 -6.92 4.51
N VAL A 35 4.25 -5.79 4.04
CA VAL A 35 4.88 -5.70 2.70
C VAL A 35 6.14 -6.58 2.62
N ILE A 36 7.02 -6.47 3.61
CA ILE A 36 8.27 -7.24 3.67
C ILE A 36 7.97 -8.75 3.70
N GLU A 37 7.04 -9.16 4.55
CA GLU A 37 6.66 -10.59 4.69
C GLU A 37 5.99 -11.14 3.45
N SER A 38 5.13 -10.36 2.80
CA SER A 38 4.51 -10.75 1.52
C SER A 38 5.57 -10.98 0.44
N ARG A 39 6.54 -10.08 0.33
CA ARG A 39 7.67 -10.24 -0.59
C ARG A 39 8.48 -11.49 -0.30
N LYS A 40 8.83 -11.70 0.97
CA LYS A 40 9.58 -12.89 1.40
C LYS A 40 8.81 -14.18 1.14
N ALA A 41 7.50 -14.19 1.34
CA ALA A 41 6.66 -15.36 1.08
C ALA A 41 6.68 -15.75 -0.40
N ILE A 42 6.60 -14.79 -1.30
CA ILE A 42 6.74 -15.04 -2.74
C ILE A 42 8.14 -15.54 -3.08
N GLN A 43 9.18 -14.93 -2.54
CA GLN A 43 10.57 -15.34 -2.79
C GLN A 43 10.86 -16.77 -2.33
N ARG A 44 10.32 -17.19 -1.17
CA ARG A 44 10.48 -18.57 -0.69
C ARG A 44 9.85 -19.61 -1.60
N ARG A 45 8.85 -19.22 -2.38
CA ARG A 45 8.16 -20.09 -3.33
C ARG A 45 8.55 -19.83 -4.77
N SER A 46 9.67 -19.13 -5.01
CA SER A 46 10.10 -18.76 -6.36
C SER A 46 10.30 -19.96 -7.27
N ASP A 47 10.86 -21.06 -6.76
CA ASP A 47 11.07 -22.30 -7.56
C ASP A 47 9.74 -22.92 -7.98
N TYR A 48 8.74 -22.93 -7.07
CA TYR A 48 7.40 -23.39 -7.38
C TYR A 48 6.77 -22.54 -8.50
N PHE A 49 6.84 -21.22 -8.39
CA PHE A 49 6.26 -20.32 -9.39
C PHE A 49 6.93 -20.45 -10.75
N ARG A 50 8.27 -20.56 -10.79
CA ARG A 50 9.00 -20.78 -12.05
C ARG A 50 8.60 -22.09 -12.71
N ARG A 51 8.46 -23.15 -11.93
CA ARG A 51 8.10 -24.48 -12.45
C ARG A 51 6.67 -24.52 -12.97
N GLU A 52 5.70 -23.94 -12.23
CA GLU A 52 4.30 -24.00 -12.58
C GLU A 52 3.84 -22.93 -13.56
N TYR A 53 4.43 -21.73 -13.50
CA TYR A 53 3.98 -20.57 -14.27
C TYR A 53 5.08 -19.90 -15.11
N SER A 54 6.29 -20.39 -15.06
CA SER A 54 7.47 -19.85 -15.77
C SER A 54 7.88 -18.43 -15.36
N ILE A 55 7.25 -17.84 -14.36
CA ILE A 55 7.58 -16.53 -13.81
C ILE A 55 7.44 -16.53 -12.28
N VAL A 56 8.13 -15.61 -11.63
CA VAL A 56 7.92 -15.31 -10.21
C VAL A 56 7.03 -14.07 -10.13
N PRO A 57 5.88 -14.14 -9.44
CA PRO A 57 5.00 -12.98 -9.30
C PRO A 57 5.69 -11.82 -8.61
N GLU A 58 5.38 -10.62 -9.05
CA GLU A 58 5.77 -9.37 -8.41
C GLU A 58 4.53 -8.56 -8.08
N PHE A 59 4.61 -7.75 -7.03
CA PHE A 59 3.53 -6.84 -6.69
C PHE A 59 4.07 -5.43 -6.45
N ARG A 60 3.17 -4.47 -6.58
CA ARG A 60 3.44 -3.05 -6.34
C ARG A 60 2.58 -2.55 -5.21
N VAL A 61 3.12 -1.65 -4.42
CA VAL A 61 2.45 -1.13 -3.23
C VAL A 61 2.51 0.39 -3.22
N GLY A 62 1.36 1.00 -3.00
CA GLY A 62 1.25 2.41 -2.63
C GLY A 62 0.77 2.51 -1.19
N LEU A 63 1.50 3.21 -0.35
CA LEU A 63 1.14 3.45 1.05
C LEU A 63 0.91 4.94 1.30
N HIS A 64 -0.17 5.25 1.98
CA HIS A 64 -0.52 6.62 2.34
C HIS A 64 -1.12 6.66 3.75
N ALA A 65 -0.84 7.71 4.48
CA ALA A 65 -1.46 7.99 5.77
C ALA A 65 -2.38 9.22 5.61
N GLY A 66 -3.64 9.06 5.95
CA GLY A 66 -4.64 10.12 5.83
C GLY A 66 -5.96 9.69 6.46
N ASP A 67 -6.92 10.60 6.43
CA ASP A 67 -8.24 10.36 7.00
C ASP A 67 -9.12 9.53 6.05
N VAL A 68 -9.89 8.63 6.63
CA VAL A 68 -10.91 7.86 5.93
C VAL A 68 -12.23 7.94 6.72
N THR A 69 -13.33 7.87 5.99
CA THR A 69 -14.66 7.78 6.59
C THR A 69 -15.12 6.33 6.57
N ILE A 70 -15.56 5.83 7.71
CA ILE A 70 -16.09 4.48 7.87
C ILE A 70 -17.57 4.60 8.21
N GLY A 71 -18.42 3.88 7.46
CA GLY A 71 -19.85 3.87 7.69
C GLY A 71 -20.49 2.53 7.31
N GLU A 72 -21.73 2.35 7.72
CA GLU A 72 -22.56 1.22 7.29
C GLU A 72 -23.34 1.60 6.04
N VAL A 73 -23.39 0.71 5.06
CA VAL A 73 -24.14 0.90 3.81
C VAL A 73 -25.13 -0.24 3.65
N GLY A 74 -26.36 0.11 3.30
CA GLY A 74 -27.44 -0.84 3.05
C GLY A 74 -28.44 -0.96 4.20
N VAL A 75 -29.67 -1.37 3.85
CA VAL A 75 -30.80 -1.50 4.78
C VAL A 75 -31.03 -2.96 5.17
N ILE A 76 -30.82 -3.88 4.23
CA ILE A 76 -31.05 -5.32 4.41
C ILE A 76 -29.75 -6.06 4.74
N LYS A 77 -28.64 -5.62 4.15
CA LYS A 77 -27.31 -6.16 4.38
C LYS A 77 -26.43 -5.05 4.90
N LYS A 78 -25.91 -5.22 6.11
CA LYS A 78 -25.00 -4.25 6.72
C LYS A 78 -23.57 -4.53 6.26
N ASP A 79 -23.07 -3.71 5.35
CA ASP A 79 -21.67 -3.73 4.91
C ASP A 79 -20.96 -2.50 5.46
N LEU A 80 -19.71 -2.68 5.87
CA LEU A 80 -18.83 -1.58 6.18
C LEU A 80 -18.26 -1.00 4.89
N ALA A 81 -18.52 0.27 4.64
CA ALA A 81 -17.89 1.02 3.56
C ALA A 81 -16.83 1.95 4.14
N ILE A 82 -15.62 1.89 3.58
CA ILE A 82 -14.56 2.83 3.87
C ILE A 82 -14.41 3.73 2.65
N SER A 83 -14.56 5.03 2.87
CA SER A 83 -14.40 6.02 1.82
C SER A 83 -13.54 7.16 2.29
N GLY A 84 -13.04 7.94 1.35
CA GLY A 84 -12.27 9.12 1.64
C GLY A 84 -11.09 9.29 0.70
N GLU A 85 -10.56 10.49 0.74
CA GLU A 85 -9.47 10.90 -0.14
C GLU A 85 -8.21 10.02 0.04
N ALA A 86 -7.92 9.60 1.28
CA ALA A 86 -6.74 8.80 1.59
C ALA A 86 -6.69 7.50 0.78
N MET A 87 -7.82 6.82 0.61
CA MET A 87 -7.87 5.59 -0.19
C MET A 87 -7.64 5.86 -1.67
N ASN A 88 -8.21 6.93 -2.19
CA ASN A 88 -8.02 7.33 -3.58
C ASN A 88 -6.55 7.70 -3.84
N ILE A 89 -5.92 8.42 -2.93
CA ILE A 89 -4.50 8.76 -3.00
C ILE A 89 -3.64 7.50 -2.99
N ALA A 90 -3.88 6.56 -2.08
CA ALA A 90 -3.13 5.31 -2.01
C ALA A 90 -3.23 4.52 -3.32
N ALA A 91 -4.42 4.42 -3.91
CA ALA A 91 -4.64 3.78 -5.20
C ALA A 91 -3.89 4.48 -6.34
N ARG A 92 -3.84 5.81 -6.33
CA ARG A 92 -3.11 6.59 -7.34
C ARG A 92 -1.60 6.44 -7.18
N ILE A 93 -1.09 6.38 -5.95
CA ILE A 93 0.33 6.11 -5.68
C ILE A 93 0.70 4.72 -6.21
N ARG A 94 -0.12 3.69 -5.95
CA ARG A 94 0.10 2.36 -6.49
C ARG A 94 0.13 2.37 -8.03
N SER A 95 -0.80 3.06 -8.66
CA SER A 95 -0.82 3.19 -10.13
C SER A 95 0.41 3.90 -10.67
N ALA A 96 0.91 4.92 -9.96
CA ALA A 96 2.10 5.67 -10.35
C ALA A 96 3.39 4.85 -10.26
N CYS A 97 3.41 3.74 -9.54
CA CYS A 97 4.60 2.88 -9.44
C CYS A 97 5.12 2.44 -10.82
N ASN A 98 4.24 2.23 -11.79
CA ASN A 98 4.64 1.86 -13.16
C ASN A 98 5.41 2.99 -13.84
N GLU A 99 4.86 4.19 -13.81
CA GLU A 99 5.47 5.37 -14.45
C GLU A 99 6.77 5.77 -13.76
N LEU A 100 6.84 5.59 -12.44
CA LEU A 100 8.02 5.90 -11.63
C LEU A 100 9.07 4.79 -11.68
N ASN A 101 8.76 3.66 -12.30
CA ASN A 101 9.61 2.46 -12.31
C ASN A 101 10.03 2.02 -10.89
N GLN A 102 9.08 2.04 -9.96
CA GLN A 102 9.26 1.65 -8.56
C GLN A 102 8.26 0.57 -8.18
N LYS A 103 8.62 -0.30 -7.24
CA LYS A 103 7.71 -1.34 -6.74
C LYS A 103 6.96 -0.91 -5.49
N PHE A 104 7.61 -0.15 -4.61
CA PHE A 104 7.07 0.26 -3.31
C PHE A 104 7.25 1.76 -3.16
N VAL A 105 6.13 2.48 -3.12
CA VAL A 105 6.11 3.93 -3.04
C VAL A 105 5.21 4.36 -1.88
N VAL A 106 5.66 5.35 -1.13
CA VAL A 106 4.90 5.93 -0.03
C VAL A 106 4.77 7.44 -0.21
N SER A 107 3.70 8.00 0.34
CA SER A 107 3.54 9.45 0.42
C SER A 107 4.47 10.06 1.47
N LYS A 108 4.67 11.38 1.38
CA LYS A 108 5.37 12.15 2.41
C LYS A 108 4.68 12.00 3.77
N GLU A 109 3.36 12.03 3.81
CA GLU A 109 2.56 11.87 5.04
C GLU A 109 2.85 10.53 5.72
N TYR A 110 3.00 9.47 4.93
CA TYR A 110 3.41 8.16 5.46
C TYR A 110 4.87 8.18 5.92
N PHE A 111 5.76 8.75 5.13
CA PHE A 111 7.19 8.86 5.46
C PHE A 111 7.41 9.66 6.74
N ASP A 112 6.66 10.75 6.92
CA ASP A 112 6.74 11.63 8.10
C ASP A 112 6.21 10.99 9.39
N THR A 113 5.62 9.79 9.34
CA THR A 113 5.28 9.04 10.56
C THR A 113 6.51 8.68 11.40
N GLY A 114 7.70 8.80 10.82
CA GLY A 114 8.98 8.56 11.50
C GLY A 114 9.31 7.09 11.76
N ILE A 115 8.55 6.17 11.19
CA ILE A 115 8.83 4.73 11.31
C ILE A 115 10.00 4.31 10.41
N LEU A 116 10.11 4.93 9.25
CA LEU A 116 11.17 4.66 8.30
C LEU A 116 12.40 5.49 8.65
N LYS A 117 13.56 4.86 8.60
CA LYS A 117 14.84 5.58 8.68
C LYS A 117 15.07 6.35 7.38
N SER A 118 15.81 7.45 7.46
CA SER A 118 16.06 8.33 6.30
C SER A 118 16.64 7.60 5.08
N TRP A 119 17.47 6.57 5.31
CA TRP A 119 18.06 5.79 4.23
C TRP A 119 17.11 4.74 3.62
N GLN A 120 15.95 4.48 4.24
CA GLN A 120 14.94 3.54 3.74
C GLN A 120 13.99 4.17 2.72
N GLY A 121 14.06 5.47 2.53
CA GLY A 121 13.24 6.19 1.57
C GLY A 121 14.08 7.00 0.59
N GLU A 122 13.91 6.77 -0.70
CA GLU A 122 14.48 7.62 -1.74
C GLU A 122 13.47 8.68 -2.14
N ASP A 123 13.85 9.94 -2.04
CA ASP A 123 13.00 11.06 -2.44
C ASP A 123 12.80 11.05 -3.96
N LEU A 124 11.54 10.93 -4.38
CA LEU A 124 11.15 10.98 -5.78
C LEU A 124 10.70 12.37 -6.22
N GLY A 125 10.70 13.35 -5.30
CA GLY A 125 10.24 14.70 -5.56
C GLY A 125 8.73 14.82 -5.64
N GLU A 126 8.27 15.93 -6.19
CA GLU A 126 6.87 16.21 -6.43
C GLU A 126 6.39 15.44 -7.66
N VAL A 127 5.35 14.64 -7.48
CA VAL A 127 4.77 13.82 -8.54
C VAL A 127 3.31 14.19 -8.74
N SER A 128 2.92 14.45 -9.98
CA SER A 128 1.53 14.70 -10.34
C SER A 128 0.80 13.35 -10.46
N LEU A 129 -0.23 13.16 -9.65
CA LEU A 129 -1.04 11.94 -9.66
C LEU A 129 -2.32 12.16 -10.44
N LYS A 130 -2.67 11.20 -11.29
CA LYS A 130 -3.91 11.24 -12.08
C LYS A 130 -5.13 11.30 -11.17
N GLY A 131 -5.99 12.31 -11.34
CA GLY A 131 -7.21 12.48 -10.54
C GLY A 131 -6.99 13.10 -9.17
N VAL A 132 -5.78 13.57 -8.88
CA VAL A 132 -5.45 14.38 -7.70
C VAL A 132 -5.06 15.77 -8.15
N ASP A 133 -5.71 16.81 -7.62
CA ASP A 133 -5.55 18.19 -8.08
C ASP A 133 -4.16 18.77 -7.83
N GLU A 134 -3.50 18.33 -6.77
CA GLU A 134 -2.18 18.79 -6.38
C GLU A 134 -1.14 17.69 -6.57
N SER A 135 0.09 18.08 -6.91
CA SER A 135 1.22 17.17 -6.90
C SER A 135 1.56 16.76 -5.45
N MET A 136 2.10 15.58 -5.30
CA MET A 136 2.48 15.02 -3.99
C MET A 136 3.95 14.65 -3.97
N GLN A 137 4.59 14.88 -2.85
CA GLN A 137 5.93 14.35 -2.63
C GLN A 137 5.86 12.88 -2.27
N LEU A 138 6.60 12.07 -3.00
CA LEU A 138 6.64 10.63 -2.87
C LEU A 138 8.05 10.13 -2.58
N TYR A 139 8.12 8.98 -1.93
CA TYR A 139 9.36 8.28 -1.61
C TYR A 139 9.29 6.83 -2.06
N ALA A 140 10.34 6.35 -2.71
CA ALA A 140 10.48 4.93 -2.97
C ALA A 140 11.00 4.22 -1.72
N LEU A 141 10.39 3.10 -1.35
CA LEU A 141 10.85 2.29 -0.23
C LEU A 141 12.04 1.41 -0.62
N ARG A 142 13.06 1.44 0.22
CA ARG A 142 14.23 0.56 0.17
C ARG A 142 14.10 -0.52 1.25
N ILE A 143 13.48 -1.59 0.91
CA ILE A 143 13.24 -2.73 1.81
C ILE A 143 13.64 -4.06 1.16
#